data_493344d91ae61d73f97fe4476e2c33ad
#
_entry.id   493344d91ae61d73f97fe4476e2c33ad
#
_cell.length_a   1.000
_cell.length_b   1.000
_cell.length_c   1.000
_cell.angle_alpha   90.00
_cell.angle_beta   90.00
_cell.angle_gamma   90.00
#
_symmetry.space_group_name_H-M   'P 1'
#
loop_
_entity.id
_entity.type
_entity.pdbx_description
1 polymer ?
#
loop_
_entity_poly.entity_id
_entity_poly.type
_entity_poly.pdbx_seq_one_letter_code
_entity_poly.pdbx_strand_id
1 'polypeptide(L)'
;YVLVRHNLEIRKHVKMDLYSGERTWYLMANLGVKLGNIDFKNPVVMASGTFGFGKEYNEIYDIQKLGGVSSKGLTLEKRDGNKGMRVWETPSGMMNSVGLENPGVQGFIDNELQFFKDLDLVRIANLGGSTLDDYVKGAELLNNQPIDMIELNISCPNVKAGGMAFGIKNEVAREVVRAVRKVTDLPLVVKLSPNAEDIVGMAKVCEEEGADGISLVNTFKAMAIDIHKRKPVFENIYAGLSGPAIKPI
;
A
#
# COMPACT_ATOMS: atom_id res chain seq x y z
N TYR A 1 -2.83 4.60 -5.74
CA TYR A 1 -2.82 6.07 -5.70
C TYR A 1 -3.28 6.54 -4.34
N VAL A 2 -2.49 7.37 -3.67
CA VAL A 2 -2.89 8.06 -2.45
C VAL A 2 -3.41 9.43 -2.88
N LEU A 3 -4.69 9.75 -2.65
CA LEU A 3 -5.24 11.07 -2.90
C LEU A 3 -4.89 11.96 -1.70
N VAL A 4 -3.92 12.85 -1.89
CA VAL A 4 -3.55 13.87 -0.91
C VAL A 4 -4.15 15.21 -1.38
N ARG A 5 -4.87 15.90 -0.50
CA ARG A 5 -5.41 17.24 -0.78
C ARG A 5 -4.27 18.25 -0.87
N HIS A 6 -4.12 18.95 -1.99
CA HIS A 6 -2.97 19.83 -2.26
C HIS A 6 -3.30 21.30 -2.34
N ASN A 7 -2.38 22.09 -1.73
CA ASN A 7 -2.05 23.41 -2.19
C ASN A 7 -0.65 23.34 -2.83
N LEU A 8 -0.57 23.47 -4.14
CA LEU A 8 0.71 23.52 -4.87
C LEU A 8 1.33 24.91 -4.63
N GLU A 9 2.39 24.97 -3.82
CA GLU A 9 3.24 26.17 -3.73
C GLU A 9 4.33 26.13 -4.79
N ILE A 10 4.33 27.09 -5.71
CA ILE A 10 5.41 27.27 -6.69
C ILE A 10 6.45 28.20 -6.08
N ARG A 11 7.64 27.69 -5.74
CA ARG A 11 8.77 28.52 -5.30
C ARG A 11 9.70 28.84 -6.47
N LYS A 12 10.06 30.12 -6.60
CA LYS A 12 11.06 30.59 -7.57
C LYS A 12 12.45 30.43 -6.97
N HIS A 13 13.28 29.57 -7.56
CA HIS A 13 14.70 29.49 -7.23
C HIS A 13 15.53 30.13 -8.32
N VAL A 14 16.55 30.94 -7.92
CA VAL A 14 17.56 31.52 -8.81
C VAL A 14 18.81 30.67 -8.71
N LYS A 15 19.24 30.09 -9.81
CA LYS A 15 20.59 29.52 -9.93
C LYS A 15 21.43 30.47 -10.78
N MET A 16 22.58 30.88 -10.27
CA MET A 16 23.55 31.67 -11.02
C MET A 16 24.52 30.71 -11.70
N ASP A 17 24.64 30.81 -13.02
CA ASP A 17 25.68 30.08 -13.74
C ASP A 17 27.02 30.78 -13.48
N LEU A 18 27.95 30.07 -12.86
CA LEU A 18 29.27 30.58 -12.46
C LEU A 18 30.20 30.84 -13.66
N TYR A 19 29.87 30.37 -14.86
CA TYR A 19 30.69 30.52 -16.07
C TYR A 19 30.21 31.62 -17.03
N SER A 20 28.90 31.83 -17.13
CA SER A 20 28.32 32.83 -18.04
C SER A 20 27.89 34.14 -17.37
N GLY A 21 27.77 34.15 -16.05
CA GLY A 21 27.22 35.30 -15.29
C GLY A 21 25.73 35.56 -15.54
N GLU A 22 25.06 34.72 -16.32
CA GLU A 22 23.64 34.87 -16.63
C GLU A 22 22.76 34.31 -15.51
N ARG A 23 21.75 35.07 -15.14
CA ARG A 23 20.71 34.62 -14.19
C ARG A 23 19.64 33.87 -14.94
N THR A 24 19.69 32.53 -14.89
CA THR A 24 18.61 31.72 -15.42
C THR A 24 17.60 31.43 -14.32
N TRP A 25 16.36 31.85 -14.54
CA TRP A 25 15.25 31.59 -13.64
C TRP A 25 14.69 30.21 -13.92
N TYR A 26 14.85 29.29 -12.98
CA TYR A 26 14.17 28.02 -13.04
C TYR A 26 12.95 28.08 -12.14
N LEU A 27 11.76 27.87 -12.71
CA LEU A 27 10.56 27.59 -11.96
C LEU A 27 10.62 26.13 -11.50
N MET A 28 11.07 25.93 -10.27
CA MET A 28 10.98 24.59 -9.66
C MET A 28 9.66 24.49 -8.92
N ALA A 29 8.79 23.57 -9.36
CA ALA A 29 7.59 23.22 -8.62
C ALA A 29 8.00 22.61 -7.27
N ASN A 30 7.40 23.06 -6.17
CA ASN A 30 7.50 22.36 -4.91
C ASN A 30 6.60 21.11 -5.01
N LEU A 31 7.21 19.92 -5.07
CA LEU A 31 6.51 18.65 -5.13
C LEU A 31 6.19 18.10 -3.74
N GLY A 32 6.63 18.76 -2.67
CA GLY A 32 6.36 18.36 -1.30
C GLY A 32 4.86 18.30 -1.01
N VAL A 33 4.42 17.23 -0.34
CA VAL A 33 3.02 17.01 0.01
C VAL A 33 2.94 16.54 1.44
N LYS A 34 1.77 16.74 2.07
CA LYS A 34 1.54 16.36 3.46
C LYS A 34 0.32 15.46 3.59
N LEU A 35 0.46 14.39 4.35
CA LEU A 35 -0.63 13.51 4.75
C LEU A 35 -0.62 13.40 6.29
N GLY A 36 -1.67 13.89 6.93
CA GLY A 36 -1.68 14.04 8.38
C GLY A 36 -0.52 14.94 8.83
N ASN A 37 0.34 14.43 9.70
CA ASN A 37 1.56 15.10 10.18
C ASN A 37 2.85 14.68 9.42
N ILE A 38 2.75 13.81 8.43
CA ILE A 38 3.89 13.31 7.65
C ILE A 38 4.12 14.15 6.40
N ASP A 39 5.35 14.62 6.23
CA ASP A 39 5.81 15.34 5.05
C ASP A 39 6.46 14.38 4.05
N PHE A 40 5.95 14.36 2.81
CA PHE A 40 6.54 13.64 1.68
C PHE A 40 7.28 14.63 0.79
N LYS A 41 8.49 14.31 0.36
CA LYS A 41 9.27 15.17 -0.56
C LYS A 41 8.63 15.32 -1.95
N ASN A 42 7.78 14.37 -2.34
CA ASN A 42 6.95 14.39 -3.55
C ASN A 42 5.78 13.38 -3.39
N PRO A 43 4.72 13.47 -4.25
CA PRO A 43 3.53 12.64 -4.10
C PRO A 43 3.67 11.20 -4.62
N VAL A 44 4.85 10.78 -5.08
CA VAL A 44 5.03 9.45 -5.66
C VAL A 44 5.30 8.43 -4.56
N VAL A 45 4.34 7.56 -4.32
CA VAL A 45 4.43 6.46 -3.35
C VAL A 45 4.29 5.13 -4.07
N MET A 46 5.24 4.23 -3.87
CA MET A 46 5.17 2.88 -4.44
C MET A 46 4.17 2.04 -3.64
N ALA A 47 3.24 1.42 -4.37
CA ALA A 47 2.18 0.64 -3.77
C ALA A 47 2.68 -0.70 -3.24
N SER A 48 2.12 -1.14 -2.12
CA SER A 48 2.38 -2.46 -1.54
C SER A 48 2.13 -3.58 -2.56
N GLY A 49 3.04 -4.54 -2.57
CA GLY A 49 2.98 -5.71 -3.46
C GLY A 49 3.55 -5.50 -4.86
N THR A 50 3.99 -4.28 -5.20
CA THR A 50 4.60 -3.97 -6.51
C THR A 50 6.10 -3.72 -6.43
N PHE A 51 6.65 -3.57 -5.23
CA PHE A 51 8.01 -3.06 -5.00
C PHE A 51 8.81 -3.88 -3.96
N GLY A 52 8.28 -4.99 -3.48
CA GLY A 52 8.90 -5.77 -2.41
C GLY A 52 9.16 -4.93 -1.16
N PHE A 53 10.41 -4.91 -0.73
CA PHE A 53 10.95 -4.01 0.30
C PHE A 53 11.89 -2.94 -0.29
N GLY A 54 11.95 -2.84 -1.62
CA GLY A 54 12.73 -1.84 -2.35
C GLY A 54 14.17 -2.23 -2.67
N LYS A 55 14.71 -3.31 -2.11
CA LYS A 55 16.10 -3.72 -2.29
C LYS A 55 16.47 -3.93 -3.76
N GLU A 56 15.69 -4.75 -4.47
CA GLU A 56 15.92 -5.10 -5.88
C GLU A 56 15.82 -3.87 -6.79
N TYR A 57 14.89 -2.98 -6.50
CA TYR A 57 14.73 -1.75 -7.27
C TYR A 57 15.83 -0.74 -7.00
N ASN A 58 16.38 -0.73 -5.77
CA ASN A 58 17.51 0.15 -5.43
C ASN A 58 18.81 -0.22 -6.17
N GLU A 59 18.92 -1.45 -6.67
CA GLU A 59 20.02 -1.86 -7.57
C GLU A 59 19.89 -1.27 -8.97
N ILE A 60 18.68 -0.89 -9.40
CA ILE A 60 18.40 -0.36 -10.74
C ILE A 60 18.43 1.17 -10.75
N TYR A 61 17.88 1.81 -9.71
CA TYR A 61 17.87 3.27 -9.57
C TYR A 61 17.77 3.67 -8.10
N ASP A 62 18.16 4.92 -7.80
CA ASP A 62 18.07 5.48 -6.46
C ASP A 62 16.59 5.69 -6.05
N ILE A 63 16.07 4.73 -5.28
CA ILE A 63 14.67 4.75 -4.83
C ILE A 63 14.38 5.88 -3.84
N GLN A 64 15.39 6.49 -3.24
CA GLN A 64 15.24 7.64 -2.35
C GLN A 64 14.73 8.89 -3.08
N LYS A 65 14.65 8.88 -4.41
CA LYS A 65 13.96 9.92 -5.20
C LYS A 65 12.44 9.88 -5.07
N LEU A 66 11.89 8.78 -4.57
CA LEU A 66 10.44 8.62 -4.30
C LEU A 66 10.03 9.39 -3.04
N GLY A 67 8.76 9.77 -2.96
CA GLY A 67 8.17 10.34 -1.75
C GLY A 67 7.98 9.31 -0.65
N GLY A 68 7.65 8.08 -1.02
CA GLY A 68 7.47 6.99 -0.06
C GLY A 68 7.42 5.62 -0.70
N VAL A 69 7.57 4.59 0.13
CA VAL A 69 7.42 3.18 -0.25
C VAL A 69 6.54 2.47 0.77
N SER A 70 5.48 1.82 0.28
CA SER A 70 4.70 0.88 1.08
C SER A 70 5.31 -0.52 0.94
N SER A 71 5.67 -1.13 2.05
CA SER A 71 6.29 -2.45 2.09
C SER A 71 5.40 -3.52 1.45
N LYS A 72 5.98 -4.66 1.14
CA LYS A 72 5.20 -5.87 0.89
C LYS A 72 4.20 -6.07 2.04
N GLY A 73 2.95 -6.43 1.70
CA GLY A 73 1.91 -6.67 2.70
C GLY A 73 2.34 -7.72 3.71
N LEU A 74 2.40 -7.33 4.97
CA LEU A 74 2.81 -8.16 6.11
C LEU A 74 1.58 -8.79 6.75
N THR A 75 1.70 -10.03 7.19
CA THR A 75 0.76 -10.68 8.09
C THR A 75 1.45 -10.95 9.43
N LEU A 76 0.70 -11.19 10.51
CA LEU A 76 1.31 -11.47 11.81
C LEU A 76 2.33 -12.61 11.67
N GLU A 77 1.91 -13.72 11.11
CA GLU A 77 2.77 -14.87 10.81
C GLU A 77 3.22 -14.88 9.34
N LYS A 78 4.36 -15.53 9.07
CA LYS A 78 4.87 -15.76 7.71
C LYS A 78 3.82 -16.48 6.84
N ARG A 79 3.78 -16.10 5.55
CA ARG A 79 2.99 -16.77 4.51
C ARG A 79 3.83 -17.11 3.29
N ASP A 80 3.69 -18.35 2.81
CA ASP A 80 4.40 -18.83 1.61
C ASP A 80 3.66 -18.47 0.30
N GLY A 81 2.48 -17.85 0.39
CA GLY A 81 1.65 -17.49 -0.75
C GLY A 81 0.90 -18.67 -1.37
N ASN A 82 0.27 -18.42 -2.52
CA ASN A 82 -0.49 -19.43 -3.27
C ASN A 82 0.42 -20.30 -4.12
N LYS A 83 -0.03 -21.52 -4.39
CA LYS A 83 0.60 -22.46 -5.34
C LYS A 83 0.12 -22.19 -6.76
N GLY A 84 0.78 -22.82 -7.73
CA GLY A 84 0.40 -22.77 -9.14
C GLY A 84 0.75 -21.43 -9.82
N MET A 85 -0.06 -21.04 -10.79
CA MET A 85 0.10 -19.79 -11.54
C MET A 85 -0.18 -18.60 -10.61
N ARG A 86 0.77 -17.67 -10.50
CA ARG A 86 0.67 -16.51 -9.62
C ARG A 86 0.46 -15.19 -10.36
N VAL A 87 0.86 -15.12 -11.62
CA VAL A 87 0.77 -13.92 -12.46
C VAL A 87 0.29 -14.31 -13.84
N TRP A 88 -0.60 -13.52 -14.42
CA TRP A 88 -1.12 -13.69 -15.76
C TRP A 88 -1.28 -12.33 -16.44
N GLU A 89 -0.69 -12.19 -17.62
CA GLU A 89 -0.80 -10.97 -18.40
C GLU A 89 -2.17 -10.91 -19.10
N THR A 90 -2.73 -9.70 -19.19
CA THR A 90 -3.96 -9.40 -19.93
C THR A 90 -3.66 -8.33 -20.98
N PRO A 91 -4.51 -8.12 -22.01
CA PRO A 91 -4.25 -7.12 -23.06
C PRO A 91 -4.00 -5.70 -22.55
N SER A 92 -4.51 -5.34 -21.37
CA SER A 92 -4.36 -3.99 -20.80
C SER A 92 -4.16 -4.00 -19.28
N GLY A 93 -3.42 -4.98 -18.78
CA GLY A 93 -3.12 -5.08 -17.35
C GLY A 93 -2.55 -6.42 -16.98
N MET A 94 -2.62 -6.74 -15.70
CA MET A 94 -2.08 -7.96 -15.13
C MET A 94 -3.01 -8.51 -14.05
N MET A 95 -3.17 -9.81 -14.03
CA MET A 95 -3.85 -10.51 -12.94
C MET A 95 -2.82 -11.18 -12.04
N ASN A 96 -3.05 -11.15 -10.73
CA ASN A 96 -2.18 -11.83 -9.77
C ASN A 96 -2.98 -12.62 -8.73
N SER A 97 -2.39 -13.73 -8.32
CA SER A 97 -2.83 -14.59 -7.22
C SER A 97 -1.64 -14.97 -6.35
N VAL A 98 -0.87 -13.98 -5.89
CA VAL A 98 0.35 -14.18 -5.08
C VAL A 98 0.01 -14.76 -3.71
N GLY A 99 -1.11 -14.38 -3.11
CA GLY A 99 -1.58 -14.95 -1.84
C GLY A 99 -0.88 -14.39 -0.60
N LEU A 100 -0.48 -13.11 -0.63
CA LEU A 100 0.19 -12.43 0.47
C LEU A 100 1.47 -13.16 0.95
N GLU A 101 2.28 -13.69 0.03
CA GLU A 101 3.61 -14.19 0.38
C GLU A 101 4.41 -13.09 1.07
N ASN A 102 4.84 -13.34 2.31
CA ASN A 102 5.58 -12.38 3.12
C ASN A 102 6.26 -13.06 4.32
N PRO A 103 7.31 -12.45 4.90
CA PRO A 103 8.07 -13.04 6.01
C PRO A 103 7.35 -13.00 7.37
N GLY A 104 6.17 -12.40 7.46
CA GLY A 104 5.53 -12.03 8.72
C GLY A 104 6.08 -10.72 9.28
N VAL A 105 5.38 -10.13 10.25
CA VAL A 105 5.81 -8.86 10.89
C VAL A 105 7.17 -9.05 11.56
N GLN A 106 7.37 -10.13 12.31
CA GLN A 106 8.66 -10.38 12.98
C GLN A 106 9.79 -10.58 11.96
N GLY A 107 9.55 -11.37 10.89
CA GLY A 107 10.55 -11.58 9.83
C GLY A 107 10.90 -10.28 9.08
N PHE A 108 9.96 -9.37 8.91
CA PHE A 108 10.22 -8.02 8.38
C PHE A 108 11.14 -7.23 9.33
N ILE A 109 10.86 -7.23 10.62
CA ILE A 109 11.66 -6.53 11.64
C ILE A 109 13.10 -7.06 11.64
N ASP A 110 13.26 -8.38 11.62
CA ASP A 110 14.56 -9.02 11.76
C ASP A 110 15.45 -8.90 10.51
N ASN A 111 14.85 -8.95 9.31
CA ASN A 111 15.61 -9.13 8.07
C ASN A 111 15.50 -7.97 7.07
N GLU A 112 14.33 -7.32 6.98
CA GLU A 112 14.07 -6.32 5.95
C GLU A 112 14.21 -4.88 6.46
N LEU A 113 13.86 -4.66 7.74
CA LEU A 113 13.78 -3.34 8.33
C LEU A 113 15.13 -2.62 8.37
N GLN A 114 16.25 -3.36 8.44
CA GLN A 114 17.59 -2.75 8.42
C GLN A 114 17.83 -1.91 7.17
N PHE A 115 17.46 -2.44 6.00
CA PHE A 115 17.53 -1.68 4.75
C PHE A 115 16.48 -0.57 4.71
N PHE A 116 15.25 -0.90 5.11
CA PHE A 116 14.10 0.00 5.00
C PHE A 116 14.26 1.27 5.86
N LYS A 117 14.82 1.14 7.08
CA LYS A 117 15.02 2.25 8.02
C LYS A 117 15.99 3.33 7.54
N ASP A 118 16.95 2.96 6.68
CA ASP A 118 18.01 3.86 6.22
C ASP A 118 17.61 4.66 4.96
N LEU A 119 16.41 4.41 4.44
CA LEU A 119 15.89 5.13 3.28
C LEU A 119 15.43 6.55 3.64
N ASP A 120 15.92 7.54 2.89
CA ASP A 120 15.46 8.94 2.98
C ASP A 120 14.15 9.13 2.17
N LEU A 121 13.07 8.51 2.63
CA LEU A 121 11.71 8.59 2.09
C LEU A 121 10.73 8.15 3.16
N VAL A 122 9.42 8.36 2.95
CA VAL A 122 8.40 7.90 3.89
C VAL A 122 8.26 6.38 3.83
N ARG A 123 8.50 5.74 4.97
CA ARG A 123 8.50 4.28 5.15
C ARG A 123 7.15 3.84 5.68
N ILE A 124 6.41 3.13 4.84
CA ILE A 124 5.05 2.70 5.13
C ILE A 124 5.04 1.18 5.31
N ALA A 125 4.66 0.70 6.49
CA ALA A 125 4.44 -0.73 6.71
C ALA A 125 3.00 -1.10 6.31
N ASN A 126 2.84 -1.93 5.28
CA ASN A 126 1.52 -2.45 4.90
C ASN A 126 1.19 -3.66 5.76
N LEU A 127 0.15 -3.54 6.59
CA LEU A 127 -0.28 -4.58 7.53
C LEU A 127 -1.62 -5.16 7.09
N GLY A 128 -1.64 -6.46 6.84
CA GLY A 128 -2.83 -7.27 6.60
C GLY A 128 -3.02 -8.31 7.71
N GLY A 129 -4.20 -8.88 7.79
CA GLY A 129 -4.53 -9.91 8.78
C GLY A 129 -5.63 -10.84 8.30
N SER A 130 -5.81 -11.96 8.99
CA SER A 130 -6.90 -12.91 8.78
C SER A 130 -7.93 -12.86 9.91
N THR A 131 -7.54 -12.33 11.05
CA THR A 131 -8.37 -12.12 12.23
C THR A 131 -8.16 -10.70 12.77
N LEU A 132 -9.07 -10.23 13.62
CA LEU A 132 -8.91 -8.96 14.30
C LEU A 132 -7.64 -8.92 15.17
N ASP A 133 -7.34 -10.03 15.82
CA ASP A 133 -6.16 -10.21 16.67
C ASP A 133 -4.84 -10.10 15.86
N ASP A 134 -4.81 -10.61 14.62
CA ASP A 134 -3.64 -10.46 13.74
C ASP A 134 -3.32 -8.99 13.46
N TYR A 135 -4.35 -8.17 13.20
CA TYR A 135 -4.17 -6.74 12.95
C TYR A 135 -3.68 -5.99 14.21
N VAL A 136 -4.27 -6.28 15.36
CA VAL A 136 -3.92 -5.65 16.64
C VAL A 136 -2.48 -5.99 17.01
N LYS A 137 -2.12 -7.28 17.07
CA LYS A 137 -0.77 -7.73 17.42
C LYS A 137 0.28 -7.26 16.40
N GLY A 138 -0.08 -7.30 15.11
CA GLY A 138 0.81 -6.78 14.06
C GLY A 138 1.10 -5.29 14.23
N ALA A 139 0.10 -4.48 14.56
CA ALA A 139 0.26 -3.06 14.83
C ALA A 139 1.09 -2.79 16.10
N GLU A 140 0.87 -3.54 17.16
CA GLU A 140 1.66 -3.45 18.40
C GLU A 140 3.16 -3.72 18.17
N LEU A 141 3.50 -4.74 17.36
CA LEU A 141 4.87 -5.06 17.00
C LEU A 141 5.54 -3.96 16.18
N LEU A 142 4.75 -3.23 15.37
CA LEU A 142 5.25 -2.17 14.50
C LEU A 142 5.42 -0.82 15.21
N ASN A 143 4.77 -0.58 16.35
CA ASN A 143 4.77 0.72 17.04
C ASN A 143 6.16 1.29 17.37
N ASN A 144 7.10 0.43 17.76
CA ASN A 144 8.43 0.85 18.16
C ASN A 144 9.49 0.66 17.06
N GLN A 145 9.04 0.45 15.83
CA GLN A 145 9.92 0.25 14.68
C GLN A 145 10.19 1.58 13.95
N PRO A 146 11.35 1.73 13.29
CA PRO A 146 11.70 2.93 12.52
C PRO A 146 10.93 3.00 11.18
N ILE A 147 9.61 3.02 11.26
CA ILE A 147 8.66 3.28 10.18
C ILE A 147 7.92 4.58 10.46
N ASP A 148 7.38 5.21 9.42
CA ASP A 148 6.72 6.51 9.55
C ASP A 148 5.19 6.39 9.59
N MET A 149 4.63 5.24 9.09
CA MET A 149 3.19 5.09 8.91
C MET A 149 2.81 3.61 8.78
N ILE A 150 1.60 3.26 9.20
CA ILE A 150 0.97 1.97 8.91
C ILE A 150 -0.08 2.15 7.80
N GLU A 151 0.03 1.36 6.72
CA GLU A 151 -1.03 1.17 5.73
C GLU A 151 -1.82 -0.11 6.10
N LEU A 152 -2.99 0.07 6.70
CA LEU A 152 -3.85 -1.03 7.13
C LEU A 152 -4.60 -1.61 5.93
N ASN A 153 -4.23 -2.80 5.51
CA ASN A 153 -4.80 -3.48 4.36
C ASN A 153 -5.98 -4.36 4.77
N ILE A 154 -7.19 -3.78 4.80
CA ILE A 154 -8.41 -4.50 5.15
C ILE A 154 -9.05 -5.25 3.98
N SER A 155 -8.45 -5.18 2.79
CA SER A 155 -9.02 -5.71 1.54
C SER A 155 -8.70 -7.19 1.31
N CYS A 156 -8.19 -7.94 2.29
CA CYS A 156 -7.87 -9.36 2.14
C CYS A 156 -9.16 -10.22 2.06
N PRO A 157 -9.42 -10.91 0.93
CA PRO A 157 -10.68 -11.64 0.74
C PRO A 157 -10.74 -12.98 1.49
N ASN A 158 -9.68 -13.39 2.19
CA ASN A 158 -9.53 -14.75 2.72
C ASN A 158 -9.65 -14.82 4.23
N VAL A 159 -10.84 -14.53 4.77
CA VAL A 159 -11.14 -14.82 6.18
C VAL A 159 -11.93 -16.11 6.25
N LYS A 160 -11.25 -17.23 6.54
CA LYS A 160 -11.91 -18.51 6.84
C LYS A 160 -12.57 -18.55 8.22
N ALA A 161 -12.29 -17.61 9.09
CA ALA A 161 -12.89 -17.54 10.43
C ALA A 161 -14.13 -16.61 10.39
N GLY A 162 -15.31 -17.18 10.25
CA GLY A 162 -16.59 -16.49 10.42
C GLY A 162 -17.24 -15.87 9.18
N GLY A 163 -16.67 -16.01 7.99
CA GLY A 163 -17.36 -15.74 6.71
C GLY A 163 -17.51 -14.28 6.30
N MET A 164 -16.86 -13.32 6.96
CA MET A 164 -16.88 -11.90 6.54
C MET A 164 -15.48 -11.42 6.18
N ALA A 165 -15.32 -10.95 4.93
CA ALA A 165 -14.12 -10.26 4.49
C ALA A 165 -14.10 -8.84 5.08
N PHE A 166 -13.04 -8.45 5.76
CA PHE A 166 -12.92 -7.17 6.47
C PHE A 166 -13.13 -5.93 5.58
N GLY A 167 -12.82 -6.01 4.31
CA GLY A 167 -12.96 -4.89 3.37
C GLY A 167 -14.23 -4.93 2.50
N ILE A 168 -15.27 -5.66 2.89
CA ILE A 168 -16.54 -5.73 2.14
C ILE A 168 -17.63 -4.94 2.86
N LYS A 169 -17.74 -5.07 4.18
CA LYS A 169 -18.80 -4.45 5.00
C LYS A 169 -18.25 -3.35 5.90
N ASN A 170 -18.97 -2.25 5.98
CA ASN A 170 -18.58 -1.08 6.76
C ASN A 170 -18.43 -1.39 8.26
N GLU A 171 -19.28 -2.22 8.83
CA GLU A 171 -19.25 -2.58 10.26
C GLU A 171 -17.96 -3.30 10.62
N VAL A 172 -17.51 -4.20 9.75
CA VAL A 172 -16.28 -4.98 9.98
C VAL A 172 -15.03 -4.10 9.81
N ALA A 173 -15.04 -3.19 8.84
CA ALA A 173 -13.98 -2.18 8.70
C ALA A 173 -13.91 -1.30 9.96
N ARG A 174 -15.06 -0.88 10.50
CA ARG A 174 -15.18 -0.11 11.76
C ARG A 174 -14.48 -0.80 12.91
N GLU A 175 -14.75 -2.09 13.12
CA GLU A 175 -14.15 -2.85 14.21
C GLU A 175 -12.63 -2.94 14.10
N VAL A 176 -12.11 -3.22 12.92
CA VAL A 176 -10.66 -3.36 12.69
C VAL A 176 -9.95 -2.03 12.89
N VAL A 177 -10.44 -0.95 12.26
CA VAL A 177 -9.78 0.37 12.37
C VAL A 177 -9.79 0.86 13.81
N ARG A 178 -10.94 0.76 14.50
CA ARG A 178 -11.06 1.10 15.92
C ARG A 178 -10.12 0.31 16.82
N ALA A 179 -9.97 -0.99 16.57
CA ALA A 179 -9.11 -1.85 17.38
C ALA A 179 -7.63 -1.52 17.16
N VAL A 180 -7.22 -1.32 15.90
CA VAL A 180 -5.84 -0.95 15.58
C VAL A 180 -5.52 0.44 16.09
N ARG A 181 -6.43 1.43 15.94
CA ARG A 181 -6.21 2.79 16.45
C ARG A 181 -5.97 2.85 17.96
N LYS A 182 -6.56 1.92 18.72
CA LYS A 182 -6.37 1.86 20.20
C LYS A 182 -4.96 1.44 20.62
N VAL A 183 -4.24 0.77 19.75
CA VAL A 183 -2.93 0.18 20.08
C VAL A 183 -1.77 0.84 19.36
N THR A 184 -2.00 1.80 18.45
CA THR A 184 -0.93 2.52 17.74
C THR A 184 -1.19 4.01 17.69
N ASP A 185 -0.13 4.82 17.88
CA ASP A 185 -0.12 6.27 17.66
C ASP A 185 0.51 6.65 16.30
N LEU A 186 1.03 5.68 15.57
CA LEU A 186 1.56 5.91 14.23
C LEU A 186 0.45 6.41 13.30
N PRO A 187 0.75 7.30 12.35
CA PRO A 187 -0.17 7.66 11.28
C PRO A 187 -0.74 6.41 10.60
N LEU A 188 -2.08 6.35 10.49
CA LEU A 188 -2.82 5.19 10.03
C LEU A 188 -3.55 5.50 8.73
N VAL A 189 -3.12 4.90 7.64
CA VAL A 189 -3.81 4.94 6.34
C VAL A 189 -4.54 3.62 6.13
N VAL A 190 -5.80 3.67 5.71
CA VAL A 190 -6.58 2.44 5.47
C VAL A 190 -6.71 2.18 3.98
N LYS A 191 -6.21 1.03 3.51
CA LYS A 191 -6.31 0.61 2.12
C LYS A 191 -7.59 -0.16 1.86
N LEU A 192 -8.46 0.45 1.05
CA LEU A 192 -9.79 -0.08 0.76
C LEU A 192 -9.78 -1.09 -0.39
N SER A 193 -10.78 -1.96 -0.36
CA SER A 193 -11.09 -2.88 -1.45
C SER A 193 -12.00 -2.22 -2.48
N PRO A 194 -11.72 -2.36 -3.79
CA PRO A 194 -12.65 -1.91 -4.82
C PRO A 194 -13.90 -2.79 -4.90
N ASN A 195 -13.92 -3.92 -4.18
CA ASN A 195 -15.06 -4.85 -4.13
C ASN A 195 -15.93 -4.61 -2.89
N ALA A 196 -15.74 -3.49 -2.18
CA ALA A 196 -16.61 -3.09 -1.08
C ALA A 196 -18.04 -2.82 -1.56
N GLU A 197 -19.04 -3.17 -0.75
CA GLU A 197 -20.46 -2.91 -1.06
C GLU A 197 -20.74 -1.41 -1.15
N ASP A 198 -20.12 -0.62 -0.27
CA ASP A 198 -20.19 0.84 -0.26
C ASP A 198 -18.82 1.42 0.12
N ILE A 199 -18.00 1.71 -0.89
CA ILE A 199 -16.64 2.22 -0.69
C ILE A 199 -16.62 3.63 -0.09
N VAL A 200 -17.62 4.46 -0.39
CA VAL A 200 -17.73 5.83 0.14
C VAL A 200 -18.10 5.78 1.63
N GLY A 201 -19.09 4.98 2.00
CA GLY A 201 -19.46 4.75 3.38
C GLY A 201 -18.31 4.13 4.18
N MET A 202 -17.58 3.18 3.59
CA MET A 202 -16.40 2.57 4.22
C MET A 202 -15.30 3.60 4.49
N ALA A 203 -15.01 4.51 3.55
CA ALA A 203 -14.03 5.57 3.75
C ALA A 203 -14.42 6.48 4.93
N LYS A 204 -15.71 6.88 5.02
CA LYS A 204 -16.23 7.68 6.13
C LYS A 204 -16.11 6.95 7.47
N VAL A 205 -16.46 5.67 7.49
CA VAL A 205 -16.32 4.84 8.70
C VAL A 205 -14.87 4.76 9.16
N CYS A 206 -13.92 4.59 8.24
CA CYS A 206 -12.50 4.58 8.59
C CYS A 206 -12.03 5.93 9.17
N GLU A 207 -12.49 7.04 8.60
CA GLU A 207 -12.21 8.39 9.12
C GLU A 207 -12.80 8.59 10.53
N GLU A 208 -14.07 8.20 10.75
CA GLU A 208 -14.74 8.25 12.06
C GLU A 208 -13.99 7.46 13.14
N GLU A 209 -13.35 6.35 12.77
CA GLU A 209 -12.59 5.49 13.68
C GLU A 209 -11.11 5.90 13.83
N GLY A 210 -10.71 7.04 13.26
CA GLY A 210 -9.41 7.65 13.48
C GLY A 210 -8.34 7.29 12.46
N ALA A 211 -8.73 6.91 11.24
CA ALA A 211 -7.77 6.85 10.15
C ALA A 211 -7.31 8.27 9.73
N ASP A 212 -6.01 8.45 9.56
CA ASP A 212 -5.40 9.71 9.11
C ASP A 212 -5.49 9.88 7.59
N GLY A 213 -5.77 8.78 6.87
CA GLY A 213 -5.90 8.81 5.41
C GLY A 213 -6.50 7.53 4.84
N ILE A 214 -6.83 7.59 3.55
CA ILE A 214 -7.40 6.48 2.78
C ILE A 214 -6.52 6.20 1.56
N SER A 215 -6.20 4.94 1.34
CA SER A 215 -5.49 4.45 0.14
C SER A 215 -6.47 3.73 -0.78
N LEU A 216 -6.53 4.13 -2.04
CA LEU A 216 -7.41 3.58 -3.08
C LEU A 216 -6.59 3.06 -4.25
N VAL A 217 -6.79 1.83 -4.66
CA VAL A 217 -7.53 0.72 -4.09
C VAL A 217 -6.69 -0.55 -4.23
N ASN A 218 -7.10 -1.65 -3.58
CA ASN A 218 -6.53 -2.96 -3.88
C ASN A 218 -6.99 -3.41 -5.28
N THR A 219 -6.55 -4.59 -5.73
CA THR A 219 -6.88 -5.13 -7.05
C THR A 219 -8.36 -5.53 -7.18
N PHE A 220 -8.90 -5.37 -8.37
CA PHE A 220 -10.26 -5.79 -8.69
C PHE A 220 -10.35 -7.32 -8.81
N LYS A 221 -11.41 -7.91 -8.30
CA LYS A 221 -11.66 -9.36 -8.47
C LYS A 221 -12.00 -9.65 -9.92
N ALA A 222 -11.21 -10.54 -10.54
CA ALA A 222 -11.41 -10.93 -11.94
C ALA A 222 -11.12 -12.43 -12.12
N MET A 223 -11.48 -12.97 -13.29
CA MET A 223 -11.24 -14.35 -13.68
C MET A 223 -10.68 -14.40 -15.10
N ALA A 224 -9.65 -15.20 -15.31
CA ALA A 224 -9.16 -15.57 -16.64
C ALA A 224 -9.44 -17.05 -16.91
N ILE A 225 -9.92 -17.36 -18.12
CA ILE A 225 -10.22 -18.71 -18.57
C ILE A 225 -9.26 -19.09 -19.70
N ASP A 226 -8.57 -20.21 -19.54
CA ASP A 226 -7.87 -20.88 -20.63
C ASP A 226 -8.91 -21.62 -21.48
N ILE A 227 -9.27 -21.04 -22.64
CA ILE A 227 -10.31 -21.58 -23.55
C ILE A 227 -9.94 -22.93 -24.15
N HIS A 228 -8.66 -23.22 -24.32
CA HIS A 228 -8.16 -24.48 -24.86
C HIS A 228 -8.26 -25.59 -23.83
N LYS A 229 -7.89 -25.31 -22.58
CA LYS A 229 -7.99 -26.25 -21.46
C LYS A 229 -9.37 -26.26 -20.81
N ARG A 230 -10.24 -25.30 -21.15
CA ARG A 230 -11.60 -25.13 -20.59
C ARG A 230 -11.62 -25.08 -19.07
N LYS A 231 -10.68 -24.35 -18.48
CA LYS A 231 -10.55 -24.19 -17.02
C LYS A 231 -10.00 -22.81 -16.65
N PRO A 232 -10.21 -22.35 -15.41
CA PRO A 232 -9.56 -21.14 -14.91
C PRO A 232 -8.03 -21.24 -15.01
N VAL A 233 -7.38 -20.10 -15.28
CA VAL A 233 -5.92 -19.98 -15.31
C VAL A 233 -5.33 -20.18 -13.92
N PHE A 234 -5.98 -19.61 -12.91
CA PHE A 234 -5.55 -19.69 -11.52
C PHE A 234 -6.25 -20.82 -10.77
N GLU A 235 -5.52 -21.50 -9.89
CA GLU A 235 -6.08 -22.55 -9.02
C GLU A 235 -7.18 -22.01 -8.10
N ASN A 236 -7.07 -20.75 -7.68
CA ASN A 236 -8.08 -20.05 -6.87
C ASN A 236 -9.28 -19.54 -7.67
N ILE A 237 -9.36 -19.87 -8.98
CA ILE A 237 -10.40 -19.41 -9.93
C ILE A 237 -10.34 -17.90 -10.15
N TYR A 238 -10.42 -17.12 -9.09
CA TYR A 238 -10.36 -15.65 -9.12
C TYR A 238 -8.98 -15.15 -8.71
N ALA A 239 -8.60 -14.01 -9.29
CA ALA A 239 -7.36 -13.30 -9.02
C ALA A 239 -7.59 -11.79 -8.99
N GLY A 240 -6.60 -11.03 -8.55
CA GLY A 240 -6.67 -9.58 -8.53
C GLY A 240 -6.23 -8.98 -9.87
N LEU A 241 -7.07 -8.17 -10.51
CA LEU A 241 -6.74 -7.43 -11.73
C LEU A 241 -6.23 -6.03 -11.38
N SER A 242 -5.12 -5.65 -11.99
CA SER A 242 -4.52 -4.31 -11.95
C SER A 242 -4.08 -3.87 -13.35
N GLY A 243 -3.81 -2.58 -13.53
CA GLY A 243 -3.24 -2.06 -14.76
C GLY A 243 -4.00 -0.85 -15.33
N PRO A 244 -3.59 -0.34 -16.51
CA PRO A 244 -4.16 0.88 -17.10
C PRO A 244 -5.66 0.81 -17.36
N ALA A 245 -6.19 -0.39 -17.67
CA ALA A 245 -7.62 -0.58 -17.99
C ALA A 245 -8.56 -0.19 -16.86
N ILE A 246 -8.11 -0.34 -15.60
CA ILE A 246 -8.96 -0.05 -14.42
C ILE A 246 -8.71 1.34 -13.82
N LYS A 247 -7.72 2.09 -14.35
CA LYS A 247 -7.36 3.41 -13.79
C LYS A 247 -8.52 4.42 -13.79
N PRO A 248 -9.43 4.44 -14.75
CA PRO A 248 -10.55 5.38 -14.77
C PRO A 248 -11.68 5.04 -13.78
N ILE A 249 -11.70 3.82 -13.24
CA ILE A 249 -12.73 3.34 -12.31
C ILE A 249 -12.41 3.80 -10.90
#